data_8308b2ca90a08b78c2b63529f8cb4de8
#
_entry.id   8308b2ca90a08b78c2b63529f8cb4de8
#
_cell.length_a   1.000
_cell.length_b   1.000
_cell.length_c   1.000
_cell.angle_alpha   90.00
_cell.angle_beta   90.00
_cell.angle_gamma   90.00
#
_symmetry.space_group_name_H-M   'P 1'
#
loop_
_entity.id
_entity.type
_entity.pdbx_description
1 polymer ?
#
loop_
_entity_poly.entity_id
_entity_poly.type
_entity_poly.pdbx_seq_one_letter_code
_entity_poly.pdbx_strand_id
1 'polypeptide(L)'
;ERQGGGGGGAIKIVSTGTLTLGANIWANGGAGGARWNEARRSGGSGSGGAIYLKGNNVVINSGVTISASGGLPAKHTNNSYISGGNTWASDGGGAGAAAGGGGRVYLEATSSLINNASSTNSNLVATGGTGTLRPGTDGTVKLIRPQVTSLVFTSGTLVIDTSMATISHSDGSFLSGSFVDKIYTHSDGTGYPYKVCVFTADEINLGSGVLITLQGSNALSLRTRNNGDFALSTQLIANGTEGGNHNSDTVGKLGGYDGGGKSKNAKGPGRGANRQHGEDGTGGAYGKEGVKPNGTNAQYGNVNGDYHLTDLLGGSGGGGGQYRAGGSGGGAIELIAHGAGLLKLNIGSKITVNGGDTNSADRGGGGGAGGSIKLVGGSIENNGE
;
A
#
# COMPACT_ATOMS: atom_id res chain seq x y z
N GLU A 1 -35.88 -23.85 -23.13
CA GLU A 1 -34.41 -24.12 -23.13
C GLU A 1 -33.72 -23.22 -22.15
N ARG A 2 -32.69 -23.75 -21.45
CA ARG A 2 -31.93 -23.04 -20.45
C ARG A 2 -30.60 -22.68 -21.10
N GLN A 3 -30.36 -21.40 -21.35
CA GLN A 3 -29.12 -20.97 -21.93
C GLN A 3 -28.13 -20.57 -20.81
N GLY A 4 -26.98 -21.19 -20.78
CA GLY A 4 -25.84 -20.71 -20.03
C GLY A 4 -25.29 -19.45 -20.67
N GLY A 5 -24.63 -18.60 -19.88
CA GLY A 5 -23.89 -17.47 -20.41
C GLY A 5 -22.67 -17.96 -21.21
N GLY A 6 -22.40 -17.34 -22.35
CA GLY A 6 -21.21 -17.62 -23.14
C GLY A 6 -19.93 -17.22 -22.39
N GLY A 7 -18.86 -17.97 -22.52
CA GLY A 7 -17.54 -17.56 -22.03
C GLY A 7 -17.02 -16.33 -22.77
N GLY A 8 -16.14 -15.54 -22.12
CA GLY A 8 -15.43 -14.44 -22.76
C GLY A 8 -14.46 -14.98 -23.83
N GLY A 9 -14.24 -14.17 -24.86
CA GLY A 9 -13.30 -14.49 -25.94
C GLY A 9 -11.84 -14.29 -25.58
N ALA A 10 -10.95 -14.45 -26.55
CA ALA A 10 -9.53 -14.13 -26.41
C ALA A 10 -9.14 -12.93 -27.29
N ILE A 11 -8.43 -11.99 -26.71
CA ILE A 11 -7.91 -10.79 -27.39
C ILE A 11 -6.39 -10.78 -27.22
N LYS A 12 -5.67 -10.69 -28.36
CA LYS A 12 -4.21 -10.52 -28.36
C LYS A 12 -3.83 -9.33 -29.23
N ILE A 13 -3.16 -8.34 -28.62
CA ILE A 13 -2.63 -7.15 -29.33
C ILE A 13 -1.13 -7.07 -29.01
N VAL A 14 -0.32 -7.06 -30.07
CA VAL A 14 1.15 -6.95 -29.95
C VAL A 14 1.62 -5.84 -30.87
N SER A 15 2.40 -4.92 -30.30
CA SER A 15 3.07 -3.84 -31.01
C SER A 15 4.58 -3.94 -30.78
N THR A 16 5.38 -3.76 -31.82
CA THR A 16 6.85 -3.61 -31.70
C THR A 16 7.28 -2.20 -31.32
N GLY A 17 6.35 -1.25 -31.31
CA GLY A 17 6.55 0.13 -30.91
C GLY A 17 5.63 0.52 -29.74
N THR A 18 4.98 1.67 -29.86
CA THR A 18 4.03 2.15 -28.85
C THR A 18 2.65 1.53 -29.07
N LEU A 19 2.09 0.97 -28.00
CA LEU A 19 0.70 0.52 -27.92
C LEU A 19 -0.09 1.54 -27.10
N THR A 20 -0.94 2.33 -27.76
CA THR A 20 -1.81 3.29 -27.08
C THR A 20 -3.22 2.73 -26.99
N LEU A 21 -3.74 2.63 -25.78
CA LEU A 21 -5.09 2.14 -25.50
C LEU A 21 -5.99 3.34 -25.19
N GLY A 22 -6.83 3.70 -26.17
CA GLY A 22 -7.77 4.85 -26.11
C GLY A 22 -9.21 4.45 -25.83
N ALA A 23 -9.51 3.15 -25.75
CA ALA A 23 -10.85 2.61 -25.50
C ALA A 23 -10.80 1.38 -24.61
N ASN A 24 -11.95 1.05 -24.01
CA ASN A 24 -12.10 -0.15 -23.16
C ASN A 24 -11.86 -1.44 -23.96
N ILE A 25 -11.24 -2.41 -23.34
CA ILE A 25 -11.02 -3.76 -23.89
C ILE A 25 -11.71 -4.77 -22.98
N TRP A 26 -12.69 -5.49 -23.53
CA TRP A 26 -13.50 -6.42 -22.75
C TRP A 26 -13.49 -7.82 -23.36
N ALA A 27 -13.18 -8.81 -22.51
CA ALA A 27 -13.34 -10.22 -22.78
C ALA A 27 -14.15 -10.86 -21.63
N ASN A 28 -15.25 -10.21 -21.24
CA ASN A 28 -16.07 -10.65 -20.13
C ASN A 28 -16.95 -11.83 -20.47
N GLY A 29 -17.26 -12.66 -19.49
CA GLY A 29 -18.25 -13.74 -19.62
C GLY A 29 -19.67 -13.19 -19.65
N GLY A 30 -20.55 -13.87 -20.37
CA GLY A 30 -21.97 -13.54 -20.47
C GLY A 30 -22.74 -13.95 -19.21
N ALA A 31 -23.79 -13.21 -18.90
CA ALA A 31 -24.73 -13.59 -17.84
C ALA A 31 -25.51 -14.86 -18.22
N GLY A 32 -25.84 -15.68 -17.23
CA GLY A 32 -26.75 -16.83 -17.43
C GLY A 32 -28.19 -16.38 -17.75
N GLY A 33 -28.91 -17.16 -18.55
CA GLY A 33 -30.31 -16.91 -18.88
C GLY A 33 -31.26 -17.23 -17.71
N ALA A 34 -32.22 -16.35 -17.45
CA ALA A 34 -33.31 -16.59 -16.52
C ALA A 34 -34.59 -17.01 -17.26
N ARG A 35 -35.39 -17.92 -16.69
CA ARG A 35 -36.70 -18.24 -17.21
C ARG A 35 -37.79 -17.48 -16.46
N TRP A 36 -38.81 -17.02 -17.14
CA TRP A 36 -39.79 -16.07 -16.67
C TRP A 36 -40.57 -16.49 -15.39
N ASN A 37 -40.68 -17.75 -15.04
CA ASN A 37 -41.51 -18.16 -13.89
C ASN A 37 -40.90 -19.23 -12.98
N GLU A 38 -39.61 -19.58 -13.14
CA GLU A 38 -38.98 -20.63 -12.35
C GLU A 38 -37.63 -20.19 -11.80
N ALA A 39 -37.62 -19.61 -10.59
CA ALA A 39 -36.39 -19.25 -9.86
C ALA A 39 -35.43 -20.42 -9.61
N ARG A 40 -35.90 -21.66 -9.80
CA ARG A 40 -35.15 -22.88 -9.48
C ARG A 40 -34.23 -23.37 -10.59
N ARG A 41 -34.23 -22.78 -11.78
CA ARG A 41 -33.57 -23.35 -12.95
C ARG A 41 -33.01 -22.28 -13.86
N SER A 42 -32.05 -21.50 -13.39
CA SER A 42 -31.30 -20.57 -14.23
C SER A 42 -30.03 -21.19 -14.80
N GLY A 43 -29.64 -20.77 -15.98
CA GLY A 43 -28.36 -21.15 -16.57
C GLY A 43 -27.19 -20.54 -15.79
N GLY A 44 -26.06 -21.24 -15.69
CA GLY A 44 -24.83 -20.71 -15.13
C GLY A 44 -24.24 -19.61 -16.03
N SER A 45 -23.48 -18.69 -15.46
CA SER A 45 -22.82 -17.62 -16.19
C SER A 45 -21.51 -18.09 -16.82
N GLY A 46 -21.10 -17.43 -17.90
CA GLY A 46 -19.82 -17.71 -18.56
C GLY A 46 -18.63 -17.16 -17.77
N SER A 47 -17.48 -17.82 -17.87
CA SER A 47 -16.23 -17.30 -17.34
C SER A 47 -15.71 -16.12 -18.18
N GLY A 48 -14.90 -15.25 -17.58
CA GLY A 48 -14.10 -14.28 -18.32
C GLY A 48 -13.13 -14.97 -19.28
N GLY A 49 -12.74 -14.25 -20.32
CA GLY A 49 -11.82 -14.72 -21.35
C GLY A 49 -10.36 -14.41 -21.05
N ALA A 50 -9.58 -14.19 -22.08
CA ALA A 50 -8.16 -13.85 -21.98
C ALA A 50 -7.83 -12.59 -22.77
N ILE A 51 -7.09 -11.66 -22.16
CA ILE A 51 -6.57 -10.46 -22.81
C ILE A 51 -5.05 -10.48 -22.67
N TYR A 52 -4.35 -10.44 -23.81
CA TYR A 52 -2.88 -10.32 -23.89
C TYR A 52 -2.52 -9.06 -24.66
N LEU A 53 -1.86 -8.13 -23.99
CA LEU A 53 -1.41 -6.86 -24.56
C LEU A 53 0.10 -6.74 -24.38
N LYS A 54 0.83 -6.43 -25.46
CA LYS A 54 2.28 -6.26 -25.43
C LYS A 54 2.69 -5.08 -26.31
N GLY A 55 3.62 -4.27 -25.81
CA GLY A 55 4.26 -3.19 -26.56
C GLY A 55 5.64 -2.84 -25.99
N ASN A 56 6.48 -2.14 -26.79
CA ASN A 56 7.68 -1.55 -26.21
C ASN A 56 7.26 -0.46 -25.21
N ASN A 57 6.49 0.49 -25.66
CA ASN A 57 5.85 1.45 -24.79
C ASN A 57 4.35 1.16 -24.75
N VAL A 58 3.76 1.09 -23.56
CA VAL A 58 2.31 0.92 -23.41
C VAL A 58 1.76 2.16 -22.72
N VAL A 59 0.78 2.81 -23.37
CA VAL A 59 0.07 3.96 -22.83
C VAL A 59 -1.41 3.60 -22.68
N ILE A 60 -1.94 3.65 -21.48
CA ILE A 60 -3.36 3.48 -21.20
C ILE A 60 -3.93 4.87 -20.90
N ASN A 61 -4.84 5.35 -21.72
CA ASN A 61 -5.44 6.66 -21.56
C ASN A 61 -6.40 6.71 -20.35
N SER A 62 -6.69 7.92 -19.89
CA SER A 62 -7.64 8.13 -18.79
C SER A 62 -9.01 7.52 -19.11
N GLY A 63 -9.65 6.92 -18.12
CA GLY A 63 -10.97 6.30 -18.22
C GLY A 63 -11.00 4.92 -18.92
N VAL A 64 -9.87 4.41 -19.44
CA VAL A 64 -9.82 3.10 -20.08
C VAL A 64 -9.81 1.96 -19.05
N THR A 65 -10.70 0.99 -19.26
CA THR A 65 -10.78 -0.25 -18.49
C THR A 65 -10.44 -1.46 -19.36
N ILE A 66 -9.61 -2.36 -18.85
CA ILE A 66 -9.27 -3.65 -19.48
C ILE A 66 -9.83 -4.74 -18.58
N SER A 67 -10.83 -5.50 -19.08
CA SER A 67 -11.60 -6.42 -18.24
C SER A 67 -11.80 -7.79 -18.88
N ALA A 68 -11.50 -8.82 -18.10
CA ALA A 68 -11.81 -10.23 -18.39
C ALA A 68 -12.62 -10.83 -17.22
N SER A 69 -13.68 -10.17 -16.80
CA SER A 69 -14.50 -10.57 -15.64
C SER A 69 -15.47 -11.69 -15.99
N GLY A 70 -15.81 -12.51 -14.99
CA GLY A 70 -16.86 -13.50 -15.09
C GLY A 70 -18.25 -12.88 -15.21
N GLY A 71 -19.17 -13.59 -15.86
CA GLY A 71 -20.54 -13.16 -16.03
C GLY A 71 -21.29 -13.15 -14.69
N LEU A 72 -22.25 -12.25 -14.59
CA LEU A 72 -23.16 -12.16 -13.45
C LEU A 72 -24.20 -13.31 -13.48
N PRO A 73 -24.71 -13.75 -12.32
CA PRO A 73 -25.84 -14.68 -12.29
C PRO A 73 -27.06 -14.12 -13.02
N ALA A 74 -27.93 -14.99 -13.48
CA ALA A 74 -29.16 -14.59 -14.15
C ALA A 74 -30.00 -13.60 -13.31
N LYS A 75 -30.55 -12.56 -13.95
CA LYS A 75 -31.48 -11.61 -13.33
C LYS A 75 -32.92 -12.04 -13.54
N HIS A 76 -33.74 -11.89 -12.52
CA HIS A 76 -35.20 -11.99 -12.66
C HIS A 76 -35.80 -10.68 -13.20
N THR A 77 -37.00 -10.74 -13.80
CA THR A 77 -37.72 -9.58 -14.42
C THR A 77 -37.93 -8.40 -13.48
N ASN A 78 -37.84 -8.60 -12.16
CA ASN A 78 -38.01 -7.54 -11.15
C ASN A 78 -36.64 -6.86 -10.77
N ASN A 79 -35.65 -6.92 -11.64
CA ASN A 79 -34.32 -6.30 -11.46
C ASN A 79 -33.50 -6.83 -10.28
N SER A 80 -33.94 -7.87 -9.58
CA SER A 80 -33.18 -8.55 -8.54
C SER A 80 -32.40 -9.71 -9.14
N TYR A 81 -31.14 -9.89 -8.70
CA TYR A 81 -30.39 -11.10 -9.04
C TYR A 81 -31.08 -12.29 -8.39
N ILE A 82 -31.23 -13.38 -9.13
CA ILE A 82 -31.65 -14.65 -8.54
C ILE A 82 -30.48 -15.13 -7.70
N SER A 83 -30.46 -14.72 -6.44
CA SER A 83 -29.59 -15.37 -5.46
C SER A 83 -30.16 -16.77 -5.26
N GLY A 84 -29.34 -17.80 -5.48
CA GLY A 84 -29.77 -19.19 -5.29
C GLY A 84 -30.06 -19.54 -3.82
N GLY A 85 -30.63 -18.65 -3.06
CA GLY A 85 -30.80 -18.72 -1.63
C GLY A 85 -32.17 -18.44 -1.13
N ASN A 86 -33.17 -18.67 -1.90
CA ASN A 86 -34.49 -18.61 -1.31
C ASN A 86 -34.84 -19.90 -0.59
N THR A 87 -35.21 -19.78 0.66
CA THR A 87 -35.99 -20.59 1.62
C THR A 87 -36.34 -22.06 1.29
N TRP A 88 -35.99 -22.57 0.12
CA TRP A 88 -36.13 -23.95 -0.30
C TRP A 88 -34.85 -24.78 -0.17
N ALA A 89 -33.85 -24.22 0.53
CA ALA A 89 -32.64 -24.95 0.90
C ALA A 89 -32.91 -26.07 1.93
N SER A 90 -34.17 -26.15 2.47
CA SER A 90 -34.56 -27.25 3.35
C SER A 90 -34.73 -28.58 2.60
N ASP A 91 -34.86 -28.57 1.27
CA ASP A 91 -35.18 -29.77 0.51
C ASP A 91 -34.01 -30.26 -0.37
N GLY A 92 -32.79 -29.91 -0.06
CA GLY A 92 -31.61 -30.59 -0.56
C GLY A 92 -31.30 -30.47 -2.08
N GLY A 93 -31.83 -29.52 -2.84
CA GLY A 93 -31.66 -29.56 -4.29
C GLY A 93 -31.67 -28.24 -5.08
N GLY A 94 -31.71 -27.09 -4.43
CA GLY A 94 -31.78 -25.80 -5.11
C GLY A 94 -30.46 -25.37 -5.71
N ALA A 95 -30.16 -25.77 -6.95
CA ALA A 95 -29.01 -25.28 -7.71
C ALA A 95 -29.28 -23.83 -8.15
N GLY A 96 -28.88 -22.86 -7.33
CA GLY A 96 -28.86 -21.45 -7.72
C GLY A 96 -27.89 -21.20 -8.88
N ALA A 97 -28.16 -20.17 -9.69
CA ALA A 97 -27.26 -19.77 -10.76
C ALA A 97 -25.87 -19.47 -10.20
N ALA A 98 -24.86 -20.15 -10.69
CA ALA A 98 -23.48 -19.86 -10.36
C ALA A 98 -22.98 -18.68 -11.20
N ALA A 99 -22.25 -17.77 -10.58
CA ALA A 99 -21.53 -16.73 -11.28
C ALA A 99 -20.31 -17.31 -12.02
N GLY A 100 -19.92 -16.67 -13.10
CA GLY A 100 -18.74 -17.09 -13.87
C GLY A 100 -17.43 -16.73 -13.19
N GLY A 101 -16.43 -17.54 -13.29
CA GLY A 101 -15.07 -17.20 -12.83
C GLY A 101 -14.43 -16.08 -13.66
N GLY A 102 -13.53 -15.30 -13.06
CA GLY A 102 -12.71 -14.32 -13.77
C GLY A 102 -11.76 -14.98 -14.76
N GLY A 103 -11.39 -14.25 -15.78
CA GLY A 103 -10.47 -14.66 -16.81
C GLY A 103 -9.01 -14.28 -16.53
N ARG A 104 -8.29 -13.91 -17.56
CA ARG A 104 -6.88 -13.54 -17.50
C ARG A 104 -6.62 -12.21 -18.22
N VAL A 105 -5.95 -11.26 -17.56
CA VAL A 105 -5.40 -10.05 -18.18
C VAL A 105 -3.89 -10.10 -18.05
N TYR A 106 -3.18 -10.07 -19.18
CA TYR A 106 -1.74 -10.00 -19.25
C TYR A 106 -1.34 -8.77 -20.02
N LEU A 107 -0.56 -7.89 -19.40
CA LEU A 107 -0.03 -6.67 -19.99
C LEU A 107 1.49 -6.65 -19.81
N GLU A 108 2.20 -6.49 -20.92
CA GLU A 108 3.66 -6.46 -20.99
C GLU A 108 4.14 -5.19 -21.69
N ALA A 109 4.92 -4.38 -20.99
CA ALA A 109 5.67 -3.27 -21.54
C ALA A 109 7.16 -3.56 -21.40
N THR A 110 7.93 -3.42 -22.48
CA THR A 110 9.37 -3.75 -22.47
C THR A 110 10.26 -2.52 -22.24
N SER A 111 9.76 -1.31 -22.48
CA SER A 111 10.50 -0.05 -22.28
C SER A 111 9.80 0.91 -21.32
N SER A 112 8.49 1.13 -21.46
CA SER A 112 7.74 1.97 -20.51
C SER A 112 6.27 1.59 -20.42
N LEU A 113 5.66 1.82 -19.25
CA LEU A 113 4.21 1.72 -19.05
C LEU A 113 3.68 2.98 -18.37
N ILE A 114 2.82 3.71 -19.06
CA ILE A 114 2.09 4.85 -18.53
C ILE A 114 0.62 4.46 -18.41
N ASN A 115 0.08 4.40 -17.20
CA ASN A 115 -1.32 4.12 -16.94
C ASN A 115 -2.03 5.37 -16.40
N ASN A 116 -2.57 6.18 -17.30
CA ASN A 116 -3.31 7.41 -16.96
C ASN A 116 -4.73 7.12 -16.43
N ALA A 117 -5.21 5.87 -16.56
CA ALA A 117 -6.54 5.48 -16.07
C ALA A 117 -6.53 5.16 -14.58
N SER A 118 -5.41 4.70 -14.03
CA SER A 118 -5.29 4.35 -12.61
C SER A 118 -3.81 4.24 -12.19
N SER A 119 -3.44 4.93 -11.14
CA SER A 119 -2.10 4.81 -10.52
C SER A 119 -1.88 3.46 -9.83
N THR A 120 -2.96 2.80 -9.40
CA THR A 120 -2.95 1.49 -8.71
C THR A 120 -3.23 0.31 -9.65
N ASN A 121 -3.42 0.57 -10.95
CA ASN A 121 -3.85 -0.41 -11.97
C ASN A 121 -5.20 -1.08 -11.67
N SER A 122 -6.07 -0.46 -10.89
CA SER A 122 -7.42 -0.94 -10.61
C SER A 122 -8.33 -1.01 -11.85
N ASN A 123 -7.90 -0.41 -12.96
CA ASN A 123 -8.54 -0.49 -14.27
C ASN A 123 -8.22 -1.79 -15.03
N LEU A 124 -7.31 -2.63 -14.52
CA LEU A 124 -7.05 -3.98 -15.03
C LEU A 124 -7.84 -4.98 -14.19
N VAL A 125 -8.87 -5.59 -14.75
CA VAL A 125 -9.89 -6.33 -14.00
C VAL A 125 -10.03 -7.76 -14.50
N ALA A 126 -9.99 -8.72 -13.60
CA ALA A 126 -10.27 -10.14 -13.88
C ALA A 126 -11.08 -10.76 -12.73
N THR A 127 -12.10 -10.06 -12.26
CA THR A 127 -12.93 -10.50 -11.13
C THR A 127 -13.88 -11.61 -11.52
N GLY A 128 -14.18 -12.52 -10.61
CA GLY A 128 -15.29 -13.43 -10.73
C GLY A 128 -16.62 -12.67 -10.71
N GLY A 129 -17.65 -13.21 -11.33
CA GLY A 129 -18.98 -12.65 -11.26
C GLY A 129 -19.48 -12.63 -9.80
N THR A 130 -20.17 -11.55 -9.42
CA THR A 130 -20.70 -11.42 -8.06
C THR A 130 -22.02 -12.19 -7.94
N GLY A 131 -22.10 -13.12 -6.99
CA GLY A 131 -23.33 -13.86 -6.66
C GLY A 131 -23.39 -14.09 -5.15
N THR A 132 -24.59 -14.06 -4.55
CA THR A 132 -24.74 -14.13 -3.09
C THR A 132 -24.41 -15.52 -2.51
N LEU A 133 -24.63 -16.60 -3.24
CA LEU A 133 -24.40 -17.96 -2.74
C LEU A 133 -23.25 -18.70 -3.44
N ARG A 134 -23.01 -18.43 -4.71
CA ARG A 134 -21.96 -19.06 -5.51
C ARG A 134 -21.28 -17.99 -6.35
N PRO A 135 -20.46 -17.12 -5.72
CA PRO A 135 -19.66 -16.15 -6.46
C PRO A 135 -18.65 -16.89 -7.35
N GLY A 136 -18.32 -16.30 -8.47
CA GLY A 136 -17.21 -16.76 -9.29
C GLY A 136 -15.89 -16.47 -8.58
N THR A 137 -14.89 -17.30 -8.78
CA THR A 137 -13.53 -17.03 -8.31
C THR A 137 -12.88 -15.97 -9.19
N ASP A 138 -12.06 -15.10 -8.58
CA ASP A 138 -11.29 -14.14 -9.33
C ASP A 138 -10.27 -14.83 -10.25
N GLY A 139 -10.04 -14.20 -11.39
CA GLY A 139 -9.03 -14.61 -12.34
C GLY A 139 -7.64 -14.01 -12.02
N THR A 140 -6.82 -13.86 -13.05
CA THR A 140 -5.45 -13.38 -12.87
C THR A 140 -5.21 -12.12 -13.68
N VAL A 141 -4.63 -11.10 -13.03
CA VAL A 141 -4.02 -9.94 -13.67
C VAL A 141 -2.50 -10.07 -13.53
N LYS A 142 -1.77 -10.12 -14.65
CA LYS A 142 -0.31 -10.11 -14.66
C LYS A 142 0.19 -8.91 -15.44
N LEU A 143 1.00 -8.10 -14.76
CA LEU A 143 1.60 -6.90 -15.31
C LEU A 143 3.12 -7.07 -15.32
N ILE A 144 3.74 -6.96 -16.50
CA ILE A 144 5.19 -6.94 -16.67
C ILE A 144 5.59 -5.54 -17.14
N ARG A 145 6.47 -4.92 -16.38
CA ARG A 145 7.04 -3.60 -16.67
C ARG A 145 8.56 -3.70 -16.71
N PRO A 146 9.23 -2.87 -17.53
CA PRO A 146 10.66 -2.73 -17.45
C PRO A 146 11.02 -2.16 -16.07
N GLN A 147 12.06 -2.70 -15.49
CA GLN A 147 12.65 -2.12 -14.29
C GLN A 147 13.82 -1.23 -14.70
N VAL A 148 13.87 -0.03 -14.10
CA VAL A 148 15.06 0.82 -14.21
C VAL A 148 16.15 0.30 -13.30
N THR A 149 17.41 0.48 -13.72
CA THR A 149 18.59 0.16 -12.89
C THR A 149 19.08 1.36 -12.08
N SER A 150 18.67 2.56 -12.46
CA SER A 150 19.00 3.82 -11.79
C SER A 150 17.75 4.66 -11.56
N LEU A 151 17.72 5.40 -10.46
CA LEU A 151 16.66 6.35 -10.12
C LEU A 151 17.20 7.78 -10.34
N VAL A 152 17.27 8.20 -11.59
CA VAL A 152 17.78 9.53 -11.97
C VAL A 152 16.66 10.34 -12.58
N PHE A 153 16.08 11.26 -11.80
CA PHE A 153 14.94 12.09 -12.19
C PHE A 153 15.19 13.54 -11.82
N THR A 154 14.91 14.46 -12.73
CA THR A 154 15.03 15.91 -12.51
C THR A 154 13.69 16.55 -12.15
N SER A 155 12.58 15.95 -12.55
CA SER A 155 11.20 16.43 -12.32
C SER A 155 10.20 15.28 -12.39
N GLY A 156 8.96 15.55 -12.04
CA GLY A 156 7.85 14.58 -12.10
C GLY A 156 7.45 14.05 -10.73
N THR A 157 6.48 13.12 -10.72
CA THR A 157 6.00 12.50 -9.48
C THR A 157 6.60 11.11 -9.32
N LEU A 158 7.21 10.85 -8.16
CA LEU A 158 7.76 9.57 -7.76
C LEU A 158 6.93 9.02 -6.60
N VAL A 159 6.32 7.86 -6.80
CA VAL A 159 5.58 7.15 -5.74
C VAL A 159 6.44 5.99 -5.26
N ILE A 160 6.73 5.97 -3.96
CA ILE A 160 7.45 4.88 -3.27
C ILE A 160 6.46 4.19 -2.33
N ASP A 161 6.11 2.95 -2.66
CA ASP A 161 5.20 2.12 -1.86
C ASP A 161 5.97 1.01 -1.15
N THR A 162 6.13 1.17 0.16
CA THR A 162 6.88 0.20 0.98
C THR A 162 6.06 -1.03 1.35
N SER A 163 4.74 -1.04 1.17
CA SER A 163 3.90 -2.24 1.35
C SER A 163 3.92 -3.15 0.13
N MET A 164 4.04 -2.55 -1.05
CA MET A 164 4.08 -3.28 -2.34
C MET A 164 5.52 -3.52 -2.84
N ALA A 165 6.52 -2.92 -2.20
CA ALA A 165 7.92 -2.88 -2.65
C ALA A 165 8.04 -2.37 -4.10
N THR A 166 7.45 -1.22 -4.39
CA THR A 166 7.48 -0.62 -5.72
C THR A 166 7.84 0.85 -5.69
N ILE A 167 8.68 1.27 -6.65
CA ILE A 167 8.86 2.68 -7.02
C ILE A 167 8.32 2.85 -8.43
N SER A 168 7.50 3.88 -8.63
CA SER A 168 6.99 4.25 -9.95
C SER A 168 7.11 5.76 -10.16
N HIS A 169 7.53 6.16 -11.34
CA HIS A 169 7.66 7.55 -11.74
C HIS A 169 6.62 7.89 -12.81
N SER A 170 6.25 9.17 -12.91
CA SER A 170 5.23 9.66 -13.85
C SER A 170 5.59 9.49 -15.34
N ASP A 171 6.87 9.25 -15.67
CA ASP A 171 7.31 8.90 -17.03
C ASP A 171 7.10 7.42 -17.39
N GLY A 172 6.59 6.60 -16.45
CA GLY A 172 6.39 5.18 -16.60
C GLY A 172 7.55 4.30 -16.09
N SER A 173 8.65 4.91 -15.63
CA SER A 173 9.76 4.18 -15.01
C SER A 173 9.30 3.45 -13.75
N PHE A 174 9.86 2.25 -13.54
CA PHE A 174 9.47 1.36 -12.45
C PHE A 174 10.68 0.61 -11.88
N LEU A 175 10.72 0.47 -10.55
CA LEU A 175 11.68 -0.35 -9.83
C LEU A 175 10.95 -1.19 -8.78
N SER A 176 11.22 -2.49 -8.77
CA SER A 176 10.79 -3.38 -7.68
C SER A 176 11.84 -3.44 -6.59
N GLY A 177 11.39 -3.41 -5.35
CA GLY A 177 12.20 -3.65 -4.18
C GLY A 177 12.08 -5.08 -3.66
N SER A 178 12.66 -5.30 -2.49
CA SER A 178 12.57 -6.54 -1.73
C SER A 178 12.24 -6.25 -0.26
N PHE A 179 11.78 -7.27 0.45
CA PHE A 179 11.54 -7.17 1.88
C PHE A 179 12.63 -7.89 2.66
N VAL A 180 13.04 -7.28 3.77
CA VAL A 180 13.89 -7.89 4.78
C VAL A 180 13.12 -7.94 6.09
N ASP A 181 12.80 -9.16 6.54
CA ASP A 181 12.17 -9.39 7.83
C ASP A 181 13.21 -9.29 8.94
N LYS A 182 12.91 -8.57 9.99
CA LYS A 182 13.75 -8.38 11.17
C LYS A 182 12.94 -8.48 12.46
N ILE A 183 13.62 -8.72 13.56
CA ILE A 183 13.05 -8.71 14.91
C ILE A 183 13.93 -7.81 15.76
N TYR A 184 13.37 -6.73 16.27
CA TYR A 184 13.99 -5.94 17.33
C TYR A 184 13.67 -6.58 18.67
N THR A 185 14.69 -6.84 19.49
CA THR A 185 14.51 -7.34 20.85
C THR A 185 14.68 -6.18 21.83
N HIS A 186 13.61 -5.84 22.50
CA HIS A 186 13.61 -4.82 23.54
C HIS A 186 14.35 -5.29 24.79
N SER A 187 14.77 -4.37 25.67
CA SER A 187 15.51 -4.66 26.89
C SER A 187 14.81 -5.61 27.87
N ASP A 188 13.50 -5.73 27.80
CA ASP A 188 12.68 -6.67 28.57
C ASP A 188 12.59 -8.08 27.93
N GLY A 189 13.29 -8.33 26.83
CA GLY A 189 13.26 -9.58 26.08
C GLY A 189 12.10 -9.71 25.08
N THR A 190 11.21 -8.73 24.99
CA THR A 190 10.10 -8.76 24.05
C THR A 190 10.60 -8.55 22.62
N GLY A 191 10.25 -9.45 21.70
CA GLY A 191 10.54 -9.34 20.27
C GLY A 191 9.47 -8.55 19.53
N TYR A 192 9.90 -7.55 18.74
CA TYR A 192 9.04 -6.75 17.86
C TYR A 192 9.40 -7.02 16.41
N PRO A 193 8.60 -7.81 15.67
CA PRO A 193 8.85 -8.03 14.25
C PRO A 193 8.60 -6.76 13.45
N TYR A 194 9.47 -6.48 12.49
CA TYR A 194 9.31 -5.38 11.55
C TYR A 194 9.89 -5.75 10.18
N LYS A 195 9.52 -4.99 9.16
CA LYS A 195 10.00 -5.19 7.80
C LYS A 195 10.68 -3.93 7.28
N VAL A 196 11.75 -4.13 6.55
CA VAL A 196 12.41 -3.09 5.78
C VAL A 196 12.17 -3.36 4.30
N CYS A 197 11.58 -2.40 3.60
CA CYS A 197 11.44 -2.42 2.16
C CYS A 197 12.73 -1.82 1.55
N VAL A 198 13.47 -2.61 0.80
CA VAL A 198 14.78 -2.27 0.26
C VAL A 198 14.67 -2.09 -1.25
N PHE A 199 15.05 -0.92 -1.75
CA PHE A 199 15.25 -0.65 -3.17
C PHE A 199 16.74 -0.44 -3.45
N THR A 200 17.23 -1.10 -4.49
CA THR A 200 18.64 -1.02 -4.89
C THR A 200 18.75 -0.58 -6.34
N ALA A 201 19.52 0.49 -6.59
CA ALA A 201 19.76 1.04 -7.91
C ALA A 201 21.27 1.21 -8.16
N ASP A 202 21.69 1.41 -9.41
CA ASP A 202 23.10 1.69 -9.74
C ASP A 202 23.48 3.09 -9.30
N GLU A 203 22.56 4.05 -9.46
CA GLU A 203 22.67 5.45 -9.08
C GLU A 203 21.30 5.95 -8.60
N ILE A 204 21.31 6.86 -7.64
CA ILE A 204 20.10 7.56 -7.19
C ILE A 204 20.37 9.07 -7.24
N ASN A 205 19.61 9.78 -8.08
CA ASN A 205 19.69 11.23 -8.18
C ASN A 205 18.26 11.80 -8.32
N LEU A 206 17.73 12.32 -7.21
CA LEU A 206 16.37 12.85 -7.13
C LEU A 206 16.43 14.37 -7.06
N GLY A 207 16.21 15.02 -8.21
CA GLY A 207 16.27 16.46 -8.41
C GLY A 207 15.19 17.24 -7.68
N SER A 208 15.35 18.56 -7.57
CA SER A 208 14.42 19.45 -6.85
C SER A 208 13.02 19.56 -7.50
N GLY A 209 12.89 19.20 -8.78
CA GLY A 209 11.59 19.14 -9.46
C GLY A 209 10.83 17.82 -9.27
N VAL A 210 11.37 16.87 -8.51
CA VAL A 210 10.72 15.60 -8.24
C VAL A 210 9.82 15.73 -7.01
N LEU A 211 8.52 15.45 -7.17
CA LEU A 211 7.57 15.36 -6.07
C LEU A 211 7.51 13.90 -5.59
N ILE A 212 7.98 13.62 -4.37
CA ILE A 212 7.98 12.27 -3.82
C ILE A 212 6.74 12.06 -2.95
N THR A 213 6.01 10.99 -3.21
CA THR A 213 4.95 10.47 -2.35
C THR A 213 5.42 9.16 -1.72
N LEU A 214 5.55 9.16 -0.39
CA LEU A 214 5.87 7.97 0.39
C LEU A 214 4.60 7.35 0.95
N GLN A 215 4.42 6.04 0.73
CA GLN A 215 3.28 5.30 1.26
C GLN A 215 3.68 3.88 1.68
N GLY A 216 2.77 3.21 2.40
CA GLY A 216 2.99 1.87 2.92
C GLY A 216 3.38 1.84 4.40
N SER A 217 3.48 0.63 4.95
CA SER A 217 3.65 0.39 6.39
C SER A 217 5.08 -0.02 6.79
N ASN A 218 5.95 -0.39 5.84
CA ASN A 218 7.28 -0.90 6.15
C ASN A 218 8.33 0.22 6.12
N ALA A 219 9.41 0.09 6.90
CA ALA A 219 10.55 0.99 6.86
C ALA A 219 11.15 1.07 5.44
N LEU A 220 11.67 2.22 5.05
CA LEU A 220 12.22 2.47 3.73
C LEU A 220 13.75 2.41 3.75
N SER A 221 14.35 1.63 2.86
CA SER A 221 15.76 1.67 2.57
C SER A 221 16.02 1.89 1.07
N LEU A 222 16.65 3.01 0.73
CA LEU A 222 17.11 3.32 -0.63
C LEU A 222 18.63 3.14 -0.67
N ARG A 223 19.12 2.30 -1.57
CA ARG A 223 20.54 1.93 -1.64
C ARG A 223 21.07 2.03 -3.06
N THR A 224 22.29 2.52 -3.21
CA THR A 224 23.02 2.30 -4.45
C THR A 224 23.85 1.01 -4.36
N ARG A 225 24.39 0.53 -5.48
CA ARG A 225 25.32 -0.59 -5.58
C ARG A 225 26.61 -0.15 -6.26
N ASN A 226 27.65 -0.95 -6.17
CA ASN A 226 28.89 -0.80 -6.94
C ASN A 226 29.53 0.59 -6.85
N ASN A 227 29.60 1.17 -5.66
CA ASN A 227 30.09 2.54 -5.42
C ASN A 227 29.26 3.64 -6.11
N GLY A 228 27.98 3.38 -6.40
CA GLY A 228 27.09 4.38 -6.98
C GLY A 228 26.81 5.53 -6.03
N ASP A 229 26.66 6.72 -6.60
CA ASP A 229 26.36 7.93 -5.83
C ASP A 229 24.87 8.04 -5.53
N PHE A 230 24.57 8.70 -4.42
CA PHE A 230 23.22 9.03 -3.98
C PHE A 230 23.09 10.54 -3.80
N ALA A 231 22.29 11.21 -4.62
CA ALA A 231 22.00 12.63 -4.49
C ALA A 231 20.52 12.87 -4.26
N LEU A 232 20.19 13.68 -3.24
CA LEU A 232 18.83 14.09 -2.92
C LEU A 232 18.75 15.62 -2.97
N SER A 233 17.83 16.17 -3.76
CA SER A 233 17.54 17.61 -3.84
C SER A 233 16.05 17.92 -3.57
N THR A 234 15.30 16.95 -3.07
CA THR A 234 13.85 17.05 -2.79
C THR A 234 13.55 16.53 -1.39
N GLN A 235 12.27 16.35 -1.05
CA GLN A 235 11.86 16.03 0.31
C GLN A 235 11.44 14.55 0.44
N LEU A 236 11.86 13.91 1.54
CA LEU A 236 11.41 12.61 2.02
C LEU A 236 10.68 12.80 3.35
N ILE A 237 9.35 12.73 3.33
CA ILE A 237 8.51 13.01 4.50
C ILE A 237 7.83 11.72 4.96
N ALA A 238 8.28 11.19 6.10
CA ALA A 238 7.76 9.98 6.74
C ALA A 238 7.21 10.28 8.14
N ASN A 239 6.51 11.39 8.29
CA ASN A 239 5.93 11.78 9.57
C ASN A 239 4.77 10.88 9.98
N GLY A 240 4.61 10.70 11.28
CA GLY A 240 3.45 10.05 11.89
C GLY A 240 2.16 10.81 11.60
N THR A 241 1.05 10.11 11.73
CA THR A 241 -0.30 10.66 11.57
C THR A 241 -0.78 11.27 12.88
N GLU A 242 -1.38 12.45 12.81
CA GLU A 242 -1.98 13.12 13.97
C GLU A 242 -3.07 12.28 14.64
N GLY A 243 -3.09 12.33 15.97
CA GLY A 243 -4.20 11.83 16.77
C GLY A 243 -5.47 12.66 16.55
N GLY A 244 -6.60 12.02 16.42
CA GLY A 244 -7.86 12.68 16.10
C GLY A 244 -9.02 12.34 17.04
N ASN A 245 -10.19 12.92 16.77
CA ASN A 245 -11.41 12.63 17.52
C ASN A 245 -12.10 11.34 16.95
N HIS A 246 -11.41 10.21 17.01
CA HIS A 246 -11.91 8.92 16.55
C HIS A 246 -11.60 7.79 17.55
N ASN A 247 -12.36 6.72 17.50
CA ASN A 247 -12.23 5.58 18.41
C ASN A 247 -11.18 4.56 17.93
N SER A 248 -10.81 4.61 16.64
CA SER A 248 -9.82 3.73 16.04
C SER A 248 -8.39 4.18 16.31
N ASP A 249 -7.47 3.25 16.20
CA ASP A 249 -6.03 3.53 16.26
C ASP A 249 -5.63 4.47 15.12
N THR A 250 -4.64 5.32 15.37
CA THR A 250 -4.03 6.19 14.36
C THR A 250 -2.94 5.41 13.63
N VAL A 251 -3.10 5.21 12.33
CA VAL A 251 -2.24 4.30 11.56
C VAL A 251 -0.83 4.88 11.39
N GLY A 252 0.18 4.10 11.78
CA GLY A 252 1.59 4.36 11.50
C GLY A 252 1.93 4.07 10.03
N LYS A 253 2.92 4.80 9.49
CA LYS A 253 3.40 4.66 8.12
C LYS A 253 4.91 4.47 8.11
N LEU A 254 5.43 3.86 7.04
CA LEU A 254 6.87 3.75 6.77
C LEU A 254 7.66 3.18 7.97
N GLY A 255 7.13 2.18 8.64
CA GLY A 255 7.74 1.55 9.81
C GLY A 255 7.38 2.20 11.15
N GLY A 256 6.69 3.34 11.18
CA GLY A 256 6.13 3.92 12.39
C GLY A 256 4.99 3.08 12.97
N TYR A 257 4.88 3.04 14.29
CA TYR A 257 3.86 2.27 14.99
C TYR A 257 2.59 3.06 15.23
N ASP A 258 1.45 2.36 15.26
CA ASP A 258 0.15 2.99 15.44
C ASP A 258 0.00 3.68 16.80
N GLY A 259 -0.63 4.84 16.82
CA GLY A 259 -1.15 5.49 18.02
C GLY A 259 -2.41 4.80 18.51
N GLY A 260 -2.64 4.81 19.82
CA GLY A 260 -3.83 4.22 20.43
C GLY A 260 -5.09 5.02 20.12
N GLY A 261 -6.18 4.37 19.74
CA GLY A 261 -7.51 4.97 19.71
C GLY A 261 -7.95 5.43 21.11
N LYS A 262 -9.10 6.07 21.23
CA LYS A 262 -9.64 6.53 22.53
C LYS A 262 -9.57 5.41 23.57
N SER A 263 -8.99 5.73 24.73
CA SER A 263 -8.82 4.80 25.85
C SER A 263 -8.10 3.49 25.50
N LYS A 264 -7.20 3.51 24.50
CA LYS A 264 -6.38 2.36 24.09
C LYS A 264 -4.89 2.64 24.19
N ASN A 265 -4.13 1.62 24.54
CA ASN A 265 -2.67 1.67 24.42
C ASN A 265 -2.26 1.79 22.95
N ALA A 266 -1.17 2.48 22.71
CA ALA A 266 -0.51 2.50 21.40
C ALA A 266 0.25 1.22 21.10
N LYS A 267 0.90 1.17 19.92
CA LYS A 267 1.77 0.08 19.50
C LYS A 267 3.24 0.50 19.49
N GLY A 268 4.12 -0.48 19.41
CA GLY A 268 5.57 -0.30 19.35
C GLY A 268 6.28 -0.58 20.67
N PRO A 269 7.63 -0.71 20.62
CA PRO A 269 8.44 -1.06 21.79
C PRO A 269 8.38 -0.03 22.92
N GLY A 270 8.29 1.25 22.57
CA GLY A 270 8.13 2.38 23.50
C GLY A 270 6.73 2.96 23.49
N ARG A 271 5.71 2.13 23.35
CA ARG A 271 4.31 2.57 23.23
C ARG A 271 3.84 3.41 24.40
N GLY A 272 3.10 4.46 24.12
CA GLY A 272 2.37 5.22 25.10
C GLY A 272 1.19 4.43 25.69
N ALA A 273 0.95 4.59 27.00
CA ALA A 273 -0.18 3.97 27.67
C ALA A 273 -1.46 4.79 27.50
N ASN A 274 -2.58 4.11 27.46
CA ASN A 274 -3.90 4.73 27.52
C ASN A 274 -4.21 5.21 28.93
N ARG A 275 -5.16 6.10 29.03
CA ARG A 275 -5.77 6.48 30.29
C ARG A 275 -7.28 6.33 30.25
N GLN A 276 -7.81 5.76 31.35
CA GLN A 276 -9.23 5.70 31.65
C GLN A 276 -9.57 6.74 32.71
N HIS A 277 -10.81 7.22 32.74
CA HIS A 277 -11.33 8.10 33.78
C HIS A 277 -10.71 9.52 33.86
N GLY A 278 -10.75 10.25 32.76
CA GLY A 278 -10.57 11.70 32.78
C GLY A 278 -9.13 12.18 32.69
N GLU A 279 -8.23 11.36 32.16
CA GLU A 279 -6.82 11.70 32.00
C GLU A 279 -6.34 11.62 30.56
N ASP A 280 -5.19 12.22 30.29
CA ASP A 280 -4.52 12.21 28.99
C ASP A 280 -3.76 10.90 28.77
N GLY A 281 -3.62 10.47 27.50
CA GLY A 281 -2.71 9.39 27.12
C GLY A 281 -1.24 9.82 27.25
N THR A 282 -0.33 8.85 27.47
CA THR A 282 1.11 9.14 27.54
C THR A 282 1.74 9.18 26.14
N GLY A 283 2.81 9.95 25.96
CA GLY A 283 3.58 9.99 24.73
C GLY A 283 4.27 8.66 24.42
N GLY A 284 4.49 8.38 23.13
CA GLY A 284 5.36 7.30 22.66
C GLY A 284 6.84 7.65 22.93
N ALA A 285 7.67 6.62 23.01
CA ALA A 285 9.13 6.75 23.20
C ALA A 285 9.93 6.22 22.02
N TYR A 286 11.14 6.74 21.84
CA TYR A 286 12.18 6.19 20.99
C TYR A 286 13.53 6.34 21.74
N GLY A 287 14.42 7.20 21.36
CA GLY A 287 15.71 7.43 22.06
C GLY A 287 15.59 8.07 23.44
N LYS A 288 14.40 8.46 23.89
CA LYS A 288 14.08 9.01 25.20
C LYS A 288 12.69 8.54 25.63
N GLU A 289 12.46 8.50 26.93
CA GLU A 289 11.14 8.18 27.51
C GLU A 289 10.04 9.13 27.02
N GLY A 290 8.85 8.60 26.81
CA GLY A 290 7.67 9.39 26.48
C GLY A 290 7.26 10.28 27.66
N VAL A 291 6.68 11.44 27.37
CA VAL A 291 6.20 12.38 28.40
C VAL A 291 4.93 11.85 29.03
N LYS A 292 4.83 11.94 30.36
CA LYS A 292 3.59 11.67 31.10
C LYS A 292 2.93 12.95 31.57
N PRO A 293 1.59 12.96 31.61
CA PRO A 293 0.84 14.04 32.25
C PRO A 293 1.19 14.14 33.74
N ASN A 294 1.17 15.35 34.29
CA ASN A 294 1.48 15.60 35.69
C ASN A 294 0.59 14.80 36.66
N GLY A 295 1.20 14.24 37.72
CA GLY A 295 0.49 13.63 38.85
C GLY A 295 0.06 12.17 38.62
N THR A 296 0.55 11.48 37.63
CA THR A 296 0.09 10.13 37.29
C THR A 296 1.13 9.04 37.53
N ASN A 297 0.68 7.83 37.97
CA ASN A 297 1.49 6.60 38.05
C ASN A 297 1.52 5.80 36.72
N ALA A 298 1.21 6.44 35.59
CA ALA A 298 1.24 5.76 34.30
C ALA A 298 2.64 5.29 33.95
N GLN A 299 2.75 4.09 33.44
CA GLN A 299 3.98 3.65 32.78
C GLN A 299 4.21 4.46 31.52
N TYR A 300 5.43 4.94 31.38
CA TYR A 300 5.89 5.61 30.17
C TYR A 300 6.11 4.59 29.05
N GLY A 301 6.15 5.08 27.83
CA GLY A 301 6.87 4.37 26.78
C GLY A 301 8.36 4.24 27.21
N ASN A 302 8.85 3.01 27.31
CA ASN A 302 10.24 2.77 27.63
C ASN A 302 11.14 3.22 26.46
N VAL A 303 12.35 3.68 26.79
CA VAL A 303 13.38 3.96 25.78
C VAL A 303 13.62 2.72 24.92
N ASN A 304 13.66 2.89 23.60
CA ASN A 304 13.93 1.84 22.63
C ASN A 304 14.84 2.37 21.51
N GLY A 305 15.30 1.46 20.65
CA GLY A 305 16.31 1.77 19.64
C GLY A 305 17.74 1.79 20.21
N ASP A 306 18.72 1.93 19.34
CA ASP A 306 20.12 2.07 19.70
C ASP A 306 20.77 3.27 19.00
N TYR A 307 21.86 3.77 19.56
CA TYR A 307 22.61 4.92 19.00
C TYR A 307 23.25 4.63 17.65
N HIS A 308 23.50 3.36 17.32
CA HIS A 308 24.12 2.96 16.07
C HIS A 308 23.11 2.71 14.97
N LEU A 309 21.80 2.78 15.26
CA LEU A 309 20.71 2.46 14.34
C LEU A 309 20.94 1.11 13.64
N THR A 310 21.36 0.10 14.42
CA THR A 310 21.50 -1.29 13.93
C THR A 310 20.17 -1.79 13.42
N ASP A 311 19.11 -1.44 14.14
CA ASP A 311 17.72 -1.67 13.76
C ASP A 311 17.09 -0.39 13.22
N LEU A 312 16.57 -0.47 12.00
CA LEU A 312 15.87 0.64 11.34
C LEU A 312 14.40 0.67 11.80
N LEU A 313 14.17 1.18 13.00
CA LEU A 313 12.85 1.22 13.61
C LEU A 313 12.18 2.57 13.42
N GLY A 314 10.85 2.55 13.22
CA GLY A 314 10.04 3.74 13.38
C GLY A 314 9.75 4.08 14.85
N GLY A 315 9.25 5.28 15.08
CA GLY A 315 8.83 5.74 16.39
C GLY A 315 7.62 4.97 16.91
N SER A 316 7.51 4.85 18.23
CA SER A 316 6.36 4.25 18.88
C SER A 316 5.18 5.21 18.94
N GLY A 317 3.95 4.69 18.90
CA GLY A 317 2.75 5.49 18.99
C GLY A 317 2.48 6.04 20.40
N GLY A 318 1.78 7.16 20.49
CA GLY A 318 1.25 7.72 21.72
C GLY A 318 -0.07 7.08 22.13
N GLY A 319 -0.32 6.92 23.41
CA GLY A 319 -1.54 6.33 23.96
C GLY A 319 -2.77 7.20 23.76
N GLY A 320 -3.95 6.59 23.64
CA GLY A 320 -5.21 7.31 23.57
C GLY A 320 -5.64 7.86 24.91
N GLY A 321 -6.10 9.09 24.94
CA GLY A 321 -6.81 9.71 26.07
C GLY A 321 -8.30 9.34 26.06
N GLN A 322 -9.05 9.93 26.99
CA GLN A 322 -10.49 9.65 27.10
C GLN A 322 -11.26 10.09 25.84
N TYR A 323 -10.89 11.20 25.23
CA TYR A 323 -11.64 11.82 24.12
C TYR A 323 -10.90 11.83 22.79
N ARG A 324 -9.61 11.55 22.76
CA ARG A 324 -8.77 11.65 21.57
C ARG A 324 -7.89 10.42 21.41
N ALA A 325 -7.68 10.04 20.16
CA ALA A 325 -6.65 9.07 19.81
C ALA A 325 -5.26 9.69 19.96
N GLY A 326 -4.26 8.87 20.27
CA GLY A 326 -2.86 9.27 20.27
C GLY A 326 -2.29 9.38 18.85
N GLY A 327 -1.23 10.17 18.68
CA GLY A 327 -0.49 10.27 17.42
C GLY A 327 0.29 8.98 17.12
N SER A 328 0.44 8.62 15.84
CA SER A 328 1.30 7.49 15.45
C SER A 328 2.78 7.90 15.50
N GLY A 329 3.67 6.92 15.61
CA GLY A 329 5.10 7.13 15.49
C GLY A 329 5.53 7.58 14.09
N GLY A 330 6.63 8.34 14.00
CA GLY A 330 7.29 8.67 12.74
C GLY A 330 7.92 7.45 12.09
N GLY A 331 8.11 7.49 10.78
CA GLY A 331 8.65 6.39 9.98
C GLY A 331 10.16 6.17 10.17
N ALA A 332 10.70 5.22 9.41
CA ALA A 332 12.13 4.91 9.40
C ALA A 332 12.67 4.94 7.97
N ILE A 333 13.72 5.73 7.74
CA ILE A 333 14.35 5.93 6.43
C ILE A 333 15.85 5.63 6.53
N GLU A 334 16.35 4.81 5.62
CA GLU A 334 17.77 4.55 5.42
C GLU A 334 18.17 4.93 4.01
N LEU A 335 19.21 5.75 3.86
CA LEU A 335 19.83 6.10 2.58
C LEU A 335 21.27 5.62 2.58
N ILE A 336 21.63 4.81 1.59
CA ILE A 336 22.98 4.24 1.48
C ILE A 336 23.56 4.52 0.10
N ALA A 337 24.69 5.26 0.07
CA ALA A 337 25.63 5.24 -1.05
C ALA A 337 26.67 4.14 -0.76
N HIS A 338 26.59 3.02 -1.50
CA HIS A 338 27.35 1.82 -1.18
C HIS A 338 28.86 1.98 -1.49
N GLY A 339 29.69 1.37 -0.66
CA GLY A 339 31.15 1.34 -0.86
C GLY A 339 31.78 2.73 -0.77
N ALA A 340 32.46 3.19 -1.81
CA ALA A 340 33.09 4.51 -1.91
C ALA A 340 32.12 5.61 -2.43
N GLY A 341 30.84 5.28 -2.68
CA GLY A 341 29.87 6.22 -3.22
C GLY A 341 29.64 7.44 -2.32
N LEU A 342 29.38 8.58 -2.94
CA LEU A 342 29.03 9.84 -2.27
C LEU A 342 27.54 9.86 -1.95
N LEU A 343 27.18 10.07 -0.68
CA LEU A 343 25.83 10.45 -0.28
C LEU A 343 25.75 11.97 -0.14
N LYS A 344 24.96 12.60 -1.01
CA LYS A 344 24.82 14.04 -1.06
C LYS A 344 23.38 14.49 -0.81
N LEU A 345 23.18 15.25 0.26
CA LEU A 345 21.94 15.98 0.52
C LEU A 345 22.17 17.43 0.07
N ASN A 346 21.53 17.81 -1.04
CA ASN A 346 21.68 19.15 -1.63
C ASN A 346 20.82 20.19 -0.90
N ILE A 347 21.11 21.47 -1.13
CA ILE A 347 20.31 22.58 -0.62
C ILE A 347 18.86 22.41 -1.03
N GLY A 348 17.93 22.56 -0.07
CA GLY A 348 16.48 22.37 -0.26
C GLY A 348 16.02 20.92 -0.11
N SER A 349 16.91 19.95 0.04
CA SER A 349 16.50 18.60 0.47
C SER A 349 16.08 18.60 1.93
N LYS A 350 15.10 17.75 2.25
CA LYS A 350 14.59 17.61 3.61
C LYS A 350 14.18 16.17 3.89
N ILE A 351 14.60 15.63 5.04
CA ILE A 351 14.17 14.31 5.50
C ILE A 351 13.52 14.48 6.86
N THR A 352 12.25 14.09 6.97
CA THR A 352 11.52 14.18 8.25
C THR A 352 10.85 12.87 8.61
N VAL A 353 10.96 12.51 9.89
CA VAL A 353 10.38 11.32 10.50
C VAL A 353 9.72 11.68 11.85
N ASN A 354 9.08 12.83 11.93
CA ASN A 354 8.44 13.32 13.16
C ASN A 354 7.33 12.38 13.59
N GLY A 355 7.11 12.26 14.91
CA GLY A 355 5.91 11.62 15.45
C GLY A 355 4.67 12.44 15.13
N GLY A 356 3.51 11.82 15.10
CA GLY A 356 2.23 12.49 14.94
C GLY A 356 1.86 13.25 16.20
N ASP A 357 1.42 14.49 16.03
CA ASP A 357 0.93 15.34 17.11
C ASP A 357 -0.46 14.89 17.61
N THR A 358 -0.87 15.42 18.74
CA THR A 358 -2.24 15.33 19.20
C THR A 358 -2.78 16.73 19.37
N ASN A 359 -3.93 17.01 18.79
CA ASN A 359 -4.62 18.28 19.06
C ASN A 359 -4.90 18.38 20.58
N SER A 360 -4.31 19.39 21.21
CA SER A 360 -4.45 19.69 22.63
C SER A 360 -5.90 20.03 22.98
N ALA A 361 -6.65 19.04 23.40
CA ALA A 361 -7.94 19.22 24.06
C ALA A 361 -7.82 18.60 25.44
N ASP A 362 -8.64 19.04 26.35
CA ASP A 362 -8.81 18.40 27.66
C ASP A 362 -8.97 16.87 27.47
N ARG A 363 -8.19 16.08 28.19
CA ARG A 363 -8.15 14.61 28.13
C ARG A 363 -7.72 14.04 26.76
N GLY A 364 -6.69 14.66 26.20
CA GLY A 364 -6.10 14.32 24.89
C GLY A 364 -5.36 12.99 24.86
N GLY A 365 -5.04 12.54 23.65
CA GLY A 365 -4.08 11.45 23.45
C GLY A 365 -2.64 11.91 23.65
N GLY A 366 -1.69 11.00 23.80
CA GLY A 366 -0.25 11.28 23.77
C GLY A 366 0.27 11.43 22.33
N GLY A 367 1.27 12.27 22.11
CA GLY A 367 1.96 12.36 20.82
C GLY A 367 2.77 11.09 20.52
N GLY A 368 2.95 10.78 19.25
CA GLY A 368 3.85 9.72 18.78
C GLY A 368 5.31 10.13 18.90
N ALA A 369 6.22 9.16 19.03
CA ALA A 369 7.66 9.40 18.97
C ALA A 369 8.13 9.67 17.54
N GLY A 370 9.18 10.47 17.36
CA GLY A 370 9.92 10.51 16.10
C GLY A 370 10.51 9.14 15.73
N GLY A 371 10.77 8.93 14.48
CA GLY A 371 11.38 7.70 13.97
C GLY A 371 12.89 7.79 13.79
N SER A 372 13.43 7.03 12.83
CA SER A 372 14.88 6.98 12.57
C SER A 372 15.26 7.41 11.15
N ILE A 373 16.36 8.13 11.04
CA ILE A 373 17.03 8.44 9.79
C ILE A 373 18.44 7.88 9.87
N LYS A 374 18.80 7.00 8.93
CA LYS A 374 20.15 6.44 8.83
C LYS A 374 20.77 6.80 7.50
N LEU A 375 21.93 7.44 7.53
CA LEU A 375 22.68 7.86 6.37
C LEU A 375 24.03 7.13 6.36
N VAL A 376 24.36 6.49 5.22
CA VAL A 376 25.59 5.73 5.06
C VAL A 376 26.20 6.07 3.70
N GLY A 377 27.50 6.34 3.66
CA GLY A 377 28.25 6.59 2.42
C GLY A 377 29.75 6.47 2.65
N GLY A 378 30.50 6.25 1.59
CA GLY A 378 31.96 6.37 1.63
C GLY A 378 32.38 7.80 1.98
N SER A 379 31.60 8.78 1.52
CA SER A 379 31.61 10.17 1.97
C SER A 379 30.19 10.69 2.06
N ILE A 380 29.94 11.66 2.95
CA ILE A 380 28.61 12.29 3.12
C ILE A 380 28.78 13.80 3.06
N GLU A 381 28.04 14.43 2.14
CA GLU A 381 27.87 15.88 2.06
C GLU A 381 26.44 16.25 2.46
N ASN A 382 26.27 16.94 3.57
CA ASN A 382 24.95 17.37 4.02
C ASN A 382 24.81 18.90 3.94
N ASN A 383 24.10 19.39 2.94
CA ASN A 383 23.69 20.78 2.75
C ASN A 383 22.17 20.96 2.85
N GLY A 384 21.43 19.90 3.26
CA GLY A 384 20.00 19.88 3.45
C GLY A 384 19.57 19.97 4.92
N GLU A 385 18.28 19.72 5.17
CA GLU A 385 17.64 19.71 6.49
C GLU A 385 17.18 18.29 6.90
#